data_7be34be32089844d571ef2d52f13c3b2
#
_entry.id   7be34be32089844d571ef2d52f13c3b2
#
_cell.length_a   1.000
_cell.length_b   1.000
_cell.length_c   1.000
_cell.angle_alpha   90.00
_cell.angle_beta   90.00
_cell.angle_gamma   90.00
#
_symmetry.space_group_name_H-M   'P 1'
#
loop_
_entity.id
_entity.type
_entity.pdbx_description
1 polymer ?
#
loop_
_entity_poly.entity_id
_entity_poly.type
_entity_poly.pdbx_seq_one_letter_code
_entity_poly.pdbx_strand_id
1 'polypeptide(L)' 'MIQTDAFECKYIIKGSIEYQIEKEIFTLHEGDTLFFDGRARHRLKNIGATEALILAFYLF' A
#
# COMPACT_ATOMS: atom_id res chain seq x y z
N MET A 1 -11.69 5.80 1.39
CA MET A 1 -10.29 6.15 1.07
C MET A 1 -9.72 7.06 2.13
N ILE A 2 -8.44 6.93 2.37
CA ILE A 2 -7.73 7.74 3.36
C ILE A 2 -6.69 8.62 2.69
N GLN A 3 -6.26 9.65 3.43
CA GLN A 3 -5.21 10.57 3.00
C GLN A 3 -4.32 10.85 4.20
N THR A 4 -3.04 11.08 3.92
CA THR A 4 -2.05 11.46 4.94
C THR A 4 -1.24 12.65 4.45
N ASP A 5 -0.54 13.33 5.35
CA ASP A 5 0.33 14.45 5.00
C ASP A 5 1.77 14.02 4.72
N ALA A 6 1.97 12.75 4.45
CA ALA A 6 3.31 12.17 4.29
C ALA A 6 3.44 11.46 2.96
N PHE A 7 4.67 11.36 2.46
CA PHE A 7 4.99 10.33 1.48
C PHE A 7 5.00 8.98 2.20
N GLU A 8 4.48 7.97 1.53
CA GLU A 8 4.38 6.63 2.10
C GLU A 8 5.16 5.63 1.28
N CYS A 9 5.89 4.77 1.98
CA CYS A 9 6.58 3.64 1.37
C CYS A 9 6.04 2.37 2.02
N LYS A 10 5.54 1.44 1.21
CA LYS A 10 4.99 0.17 1.68
C LYS A 10 5.84 -0.96 1.14
N TYR A 11 6.24 -1.86 2.03
CA TYR A 11 6.95 -3.08 1.66
C TYR A 11 6.12 -4.28 2.08
N ILE A 12 5.85 -5.18 1.14
CA ILE A 12 5.02 -6.36 1.42
C ILE A 12 5.91 -7.48 1.95
N ILE A 13 5.83 -7.73 3.24
CA ILE A 13 6.60 -8.79 3.89
C ILE A 13 5.94 -10.15 3.63
N LYS A 14 4.61 -10.20 3.65
CA LYS A 14 3.85 -11.44 3.50
C LYS A 14 2.50 -11.15 2.87
N GLY A 15 2.04 -12.03 2.00
CA GLY A 15 0.70 -11.97 1.43
C GLY A 15 0.61 -11.19 0.13
N SER A 16 -0.60 -10.88 -0.26
CA SER A 16 -0.89 -10.14 -1.49
C SER A 16 -1.89 -9.04 -1.20
N ILE A 17 -1.63 -7.86 -1.71
CA ILE A 17 -2.40 -6.65 -1.44
C ILE A 17 -2.77 -5.98 -2.74
N GLU A 18 -3.98 -5.48 -2.82
CA GLU A 18 -4.40 -4.54 -3.85
C GLU A 18 -4.38 -3.14 -3.26
N TYR A 19 -3.63 -2.25 -3.89
CA TYR A 19 -3.58 -0.84 -3.52
C TYR A 19 -4.26 -0.02 -4.59
N GLN A 20 -5.20 0.82 -4.19
CA GLN A 20 -5.81 1.80 -5.09
C GLN A 20 -5.34 3.20 -4.68
N ILE A 21 -4.76 3.92 -5.63
CA ILE A 21 -4.33 5.30 -5.45
C ILE A 21 -5.04 6.13 -6.50
N GLU A 22 -5.96 6.99 -6.06
CA GLU A 22 -6.90 7.70 -6.92
C GLU A 22 -7.66 6.69 -7.81
N LYS A 23 -7.42 6.69 -9.11
CA LYS A 23 -8.07 5.79 -10.06
C LYS A 23 -7.19 4.59 -10.46
N GLU A 24 -5.95 4.56 -10.00
CA GLU A 24 -5.02 3.50 -10.37
C GLU A 24 -5.03 2.38 -9.36
N ILE A 25 -4.93 1.15 -9.86
CA ILE A 25 -4.92 -0.05 -9.03
C ILE A 25 -3.62 -0.80 -9.26
N PHE A 26 -2.96 -1.13 -8.15
CA PHE A 26 -1.70 -1.88 -8.15
C PHE A 26 -1.87 -3.16 -7.36
N THR A 27 -1.40 -4.27 -7.90
CA THR A 27 -1.35 -5.54 -7.19
C THR A 27 0.06 -5.78 -6.72
N LEU A 28 0.23 -5.97 -5.41
CA LEU A 28 1.53 -6.15 -4.78
C LEU A 28 1.61 -7.52 -4.13
N HIS A 29 2.77 -8.15 -4.28
CA HIS A 29 3.08 -9.45 -3.70
C HIS A 29 4.28 -9.33 -2.77
N GLU A 30 4.61 -10.43 -2.09
CA GLU A 30 5.79 -10.47 -1.21
C GLU A 30 7.03 -9.94 -1.91
N GLY A 31 7.74 -9.06 -1.23
CA GLY A 31 8.95 -8.43 -1.75
C GLY A 31 8.72 -7.17 -2.57
N ASP A 32 7.47 -6.86 -2.91
CA ASP A 32 7.17 -5.65 -3.66
C ASP A 32 7.17 -4.43 -2.76
N THR A 33 7.52 -3.30 -3.34
CA THR A 33 7.55 -2.00 -2.68
C THR A 33 6.71 -1.01 -3.47
N LEU A 34 5.95 -0.20 -2.77
CA LEU A 34 5.17 0.89 -3.34
C LEU A 34 5.53 2.18 -2.61
N PHE A 35 5.92 3.19 -3.38
CA PHE A 35 6.18 4.52 -2.86
C PHE A 35 5.21 5.50 -3.52
N PHE A 36 4.51 6.28 -2.71
CA PHE A 36 3.53 7.24 -3.24
C PHE A 36 3.33 8.41 -2.29
N ASP A 37 2.73 9.47 -2.82
CA ASP A 37 2.35 10.64 -2.03
C ASP A 37 1.05 10.33 -1.30
N GLY A 38 1.09 10.23 0.02
CA GLY A 38 -0.08 9.89 0.83
C GLY A 38 -1.18 10.93 0.81
N ARG A 39 -0.93 12.13 0.26
CA ARG A 39 -1.98 13.15 0.06
C ARG A 39 -2.95 12.74 -1.04
N ALA A 40 -2.55 11.86 -1.94
CA ALA A 40 -3.47 11.22 -2.87
C ALA A 40 -4.40 10.28 -2.10
N ARG A 41 -5.68 10.27 -2.45
CA ARG A 41 -6.63 9.38 -1.80
C ARG A 41 -6.31 7.94 -2.16
N HIS A 42 -6.25 7.09 -1.14
CA HIS A 42 -5.84 5.71 -1.35
C HIS A 42 -6.56 4.76 -0.40
N ARG A 43 -6.54 3.49 -0.76
CA ARG A 43 -7.02 2.40 0.09
C ARG A 43 -6.25 1.12 -0.26
N LEU A 44 -6.27 0.18 0.67
CA LEU A 44 -5.67 -1.13 0.43
C LEU A 44 -6.68 -2.23 0.76
N LYS A 45 -6.48 -3.39 0.15
CA LYS A 45 -7.33 -4.55 0.36
C LYS A 45 -6.45 -5.79 0.34
N ASN A 46 -6.66 -6.66 1.31
CA ASN A 46 -6.01 -7.98 1.31
C ASN A 46 -6.74 -8.87 0.29
N ILE A 47 -6.03 -9.29 -0.75
CA ILE A 47 -6.57 -10.14 -1.80
C ILE A 47 -6.04 -11.57 -1.73
N GLY A 48 -5.20 -11.87 -0.73
CA GLY A 48 -4.68 -13.21 -0.53
C GLY A 48 -5.59 -14.06 0.35
N ALA A 49 -5.26 -15.33 0.47
CA ALA A 49 -5.99 -16.30 1.28
C ALA A 49 -5.58 -16.27 2.75
N THR A 50 -4.50 -15.59 3.09
CA THR A 50 -3.95 -15.53 4.45
C THR A 50 -3.76 -14.08 4.87
N GLU A 51 -3.32 -13.87 6.10
CA GLU A 51 -2.94 -12.54 6.58
C GLU A 51 -1.86 -11.93 5.72
N ALA A 52 -1.94 -10.61 5.56
CA ALA A 52 -0.88 -9.84 4.92
C ALA A 52 -0.12 -9.06 5.98
N LEU A 53 1.18 -8.95 5.80
CA LEU A 53 2.05 -8.17 6.67
C LEU A 53 2.76 -7.13 5.83
N ILE A 54 2.57 -5.86 6.19
CA ILE A 54 3.10 -4.72 5.44
C ILE A 54 3.95 -3.88 6.38
N LEU A 55 5.16 -3.55 5.95
CA LEU A 55 6.00 -2.60 6.65
C LEU A 55 5.78 -1.24 5.99
N ALA A 56 5.40 -0.26 6.79
CA ALA A 56 5.06 1.07 6.30
C ALA A 56 6.02 2.11 6.85
N PHE A 57 6.50 2.97 5.98
CA PHE A 57 7.32 4.13 6.34
C PHE A 57 6.62 5.40 5.89
N TYR A 58 6.70 6.43 6.72
CA TYR A 58 6.09 7.73 6.46
C TYR A 58 7.18 8.80 6.50
N LEU A 59 7.25 9.60 5.44
CA LEU A 59 8.21 10.70 5.34
C LEU A 59 7.44 12.02 5.29
N PHE A 60 7.57 12.77 6.33
CA PHE A 60 6.91 14.07 6.47
C PHE A 60 7.74 15.23 5.95
#